data_e7b79a785b0ecadd78022af8a4948a08
#
_entry.id   e7b79a785b0ecadd78022af8a4948a08
#
_cell.length_a   1.000
_cell.length_b   1.000
_cell.length_c   1.000
_cell.angle_alpha   90.00
_cell.angle_beta   90.00
_cell.angle_gamma   90.00
#
_symmetry.space_group_name_H-M   'P 1'
#
loop_
_entity.id
_entity.type
_entity.pdbx_description
1 polymer ?
#
loop_
_entity_poly.entity_id
_entity_poly.type
_entity_poly.pdbx_seq_one_letter_code
_entity_poly.pdbx_strand_id
1 'polypeptide(L)'
;MKKYRFSKFNINAGSVTLLVMLSSFFILSVILSILFSMTWEFYAILLALVIISFFNFKNFFPGEVAVSEEAFYYKSKAYPYSKYIIECDAKLIRFRSPTARTMPYYRIVIINRDTRAEKLIKVHNAARRYKGANKQMQVEMEELRDQLKQYQS
;
A
#
# COMPACT_ATOMS: atom_id res chain seq x y z
N MET A 1 -9.32 20.19 -1.42
CA MET A 1 -8.53 18.98 -1.15
C MET A 1 -8.91 17.90 -2.15
N LYS A 2 -7.99 17.47 -2.99
CA LYS A 2 -8.18 16.41 -3.98
C LYS A 2 -7.63 15.09 -3.45
N LYS A 3 -8.41 14.01 -3.55
CA LYS A 3 -8.04 12.67 -3.08
C LYS A 3 -7.71 11.77 -4.25
N TYR A 4 -6.56 11.09 -4.17
CA TYR A 4 -6.09 10.10 -5.12
C TYR A 4 -6.23 8.70 -4.51
N ARG A 5 -7.07 7.88 -5.10
CA ARG A 5 -7.33 6.52 -4.64
C ARG A 5 -6.54 5.50 -5.45
N PHE A 6 -5.24 5.57 -5.39
CA PHE A 6 -4.39 4.53 -6.01
C PHE A 6 -4.69 3.13 -5.46
N SER A 7 -5.29 3.05 -4.26
CA SER A 7 -5.66 1.80 -3.60
C SER A 7 -6.73 0.98 -4.32
N LYS A 8 -7.55 1.60 -5.18
CA LYS A 8 -8.59 0.89 -5.92
C LYS A 8 -8.03 -0.24 -6.80
N PHE A 9 -6.75 -0.15 -7.16
CA PHE A 9 -6.05 -1.07 -8.05
C PHE A 9 -4.84 -1.76 -7.40
N ASN A 10 -4.56 -1.46 -6.13
CA ASN A 10 -3.36 -1.85 -5.44
C ASN A 10 -3.60 -2.98 -4.43
N ILE A 11 -4.52 -3.86 -4.75
CA ILE A 11 -4.59 -5.14 -4.03
C ILE A 11 -3.34 -5.91 -4.45
N ASN A 12 -2.34 -5.87 -3.59
CA ASN A 12 -1.14 -6.65 -3.78
C ASN A 12 -1.56 -8.13 -3.89
N ALA A 13 -1.27 -8.76 -5.03
CA ALA A 13 -1.61 -10.16 -5.24
C ALA A 13 -1.05 -11.07 -4.13
N GLY A 14 0.12 -10.71 -3.57
CA GLY A 14 0.68 -11.35 -2.39
C GLY A 14 -0.19 -11.23 -1.15
N SER A 15 -0.84 -10.06 -0.94
CA SER A 15 -1.73 -9.84 0.20
C SER A 15 -3.00 -10.68 0.08
N VAL A 16 -3.56 -10.79 -1.13
CA VAL A 16 -4.73 -11.64 -1.38
C VAL A 16 -4.38 -13.11 -1.20
N THR A 17 -3.23 -13.54 -1.72
CA THR A 17 -2.75 -14.92 -1.55
C THR A 17 -2.54 -15.24 -0.07
N LEU A 18 -1.90 -14.33 0.67
CA LEU A 18 -1.68 -14.49 2.11
C LEU A 18 -3.03 -14.55 2.86
N LEU A 19 -3.98 -13.68 2.53
CA LEU A 19 -5.31 -13.69 3.14
C LEU A 19 -6.03 -15.02 2.87
N VAL A 20 -6.00 -15.51 1.64
CA VAL A 20 -6.60 -16.79 1.27
C VAL A 20 -5.91 -17.94 2.01
N MET A 21 -4.58 -17.96 2.08
CA MET A 21 -3.84 -18.97 2.83
C MET A 21 -4.17 -18.95 4.32
N LEU A 22 -4.20 -17.76 4.94
CA LEU A 22 -4.56 -17.62 6.36
C LEU A 22 -6.00 -18.04 6.63
N SER A 23 -6.95 -17.67 5.74
CA SER A 23 -8.34 -18.07 5.87
C SER A 23 -8.51 -19.59 5.72
N SER A 24 -7.82 -20.20 4.75
CA SER A 24 -7.85 -21.65 4.55
C SER A 24 -7.24 -22.39 5.74
N PHE A 25 -6.11 -21.88 6.27
CA PHE A 25 -5.49 -22.45 7.46
C PHE A 25 -6.38 -22.33 8.68
N PHE A 26 -7.07 -21.19 8.86
CA PHE A 26 -8.03 -21.00 9.94
C PHE A 26 -9.19 -22.01 9.86
N ILE A 27 -9.83 -22.14 8.69
CA ILE A 27 -10.92 -23.10 8.46
C ILE A 27 -10.47 -24.52 8.75
N LEU A 28 -9.30 -24.92 8.24
CA LEU A 28 -8.74 -26.24 8.49
C LEU A 28 -8.48 -26.48 9.98
N SER A 29 -7.95 -25.48 10.67
CA SER A 29 -7.67 -25.55 12.12
C SER A 29 -8.96 -25.70 12.92
N VAL A 30 -10.02 -25.01 12.56
CA VAL A 30 -11.35 -25.17 13.22
C VAL A 30 -11.88 -26.58 12.99
N ILE A 31 -11.79 -27.12 11.77
CA ILE A 31 -12.25 -28.48 11.47
C ILE A 31 -11.45 -29.51 12.28
N LEU A 32 -10.12 -29.40 12.31
CA LEU A 32 -9.25 -30.28 13.08
C LEU A 32 -9.53 -30.20 14.58
N SER A 33 -9.82 -29.01 15.12
CA SER A 33 -10.13 -28.84 16.54
C SER A 33 -11.42 -29.54 16.94
N ILE A 34 -12.43 -29.54 16.07
CA ILE A 34 -13.70 -30.25 16.28
C ILE A 34 -13.47 -31.78 16.23
N LEU A 35 -12.65 -32.26 15.27
CA LEU A 35 -12.42 -33.68 15.09
C LEU A 35 -11.52 -34.31 16.18
N PHE A 36 -10.57 -33.55 16.71
CA PHE A 36 -9.54 -34.06 17.63
C PHE A 36 -9.61 -33.52 19.05
N SER A 37 -10.71 -32.84 19.43
CA SER A 37 -10.92 -32.29 20.78
C SER A 37 -9.70 -31.57 21.32
N MET A 38 -9.18 -30.61 20.54
CA MET A 38 -7.96 -29.87 20.85
C MET A 38 -8.06 -29.11 22.19
N THR A 39 -6.92 -28.91 22.83
CA THR A 39 -6.82 -28.20 24.11
C THR A 39 -7.05 -26.69 23.95
N TRP A 40 -7.37 -25.99 25.03
CA TRP A 40 -7.64 -24.55 25.02
C TRP A 40 -6.43 -23.73 24.56
N GLU A 41 -5.18 -24.20 24.78
CA GLU A 41 -3.95 -23.56 24.31
C GLU A 41 -3.93 -23.45 22.79
N PHE A 42 -4.44 -24.46 22.08
CA PHE A 42 -4.53 -24.42 20.63
C PHE A 42 -5.44 -23.28 20.15
N TYR A 43 -6.58 -23.08 20.80
CA TYR A 43 -7.50 -21.98 20.49
C TYR A 43 -6.88 -20.61 20.79
N ALA A 44 -6.10 -20.50 21.87
CA ALA A 44 -5.38 -19.27 22.23
C ALA A 44 -4.35 -18.90 21.16
N ILE A 45 -3.58 -19.87 20.66
CA ILE A 45 -2.61 -19.66 19.57
C ILE A 45 -3.33 -19.23 18.30
N LEU A 46 -4.43 -19.86 17.97
CA LEU A 46 -5.23 -19.56 16.78
C LEU A 46 -5.78 -18.14 16.83
N LEU A 47 -6.31 -17.72 17.98
CA LEU A 47 -6.78 -16.37 18.23
C LEU A 47 -5.64 -15.34 18.08
N ALA A 48 -4.47 -15.62 18.66
CA ALA A 48 -3.29 -14.76 18.53
C ALA A 48 -2.87 -14.58 17.06
N LEU A 49 -2.86 -15.65 16.27
CA LEU A 49 -2.56 -15.59 14.83
C LEU A 49 -3.58 -14.74 14.04
N VAL A 50 -4.86 -14.85 14.38
CA VAL A 50 -5.92 -14.02 13.78
C VAL A 50 -5.70 -12.54 14.11
N ILE A 51 -5.41 -12.23 15.36
CA ILE A 51 -5.15 -10.85 15.83
C ILE A 51 -3.92 -10.29 15.11
N ILE A 52 -2.81 -11.02 15.07
CA ILE A 52 -1.58 -10.61 14.36
C ILE A 52 -1.86 -10.39 12.88
N SER A 53 -2.62 -11.27 12.24
CA SER A 53 -3.00 -11.15 10.83
C SER A 53 -3.86 -9.91 10.58
N PHE A 54 -4.80 -9.60 11.48
CA PHE A 54 -5.65 -8.42 11.40
C PHE A 54 -4.85 -7.11 11.53
N PHE A 55 -3.88 -7.05 12.45
CA PHE A 55 -3.00 -5.88 12.59
C PHE A 55 -2.09 -5.71 11.37
N ASN A 56 -1.57 -6.79 10.82
CA ASN A 56 -0.76 -6.74 9.61
C ASN A 56 -1.59 -6.34 8.37
N PHE A 57 -2.86 -6.73 8.30
CA PHE A 57 -3.76 -6.43 7.19
C PHE A 57 -3.89 -4.91 6.93
N LYS A 58 -3.95 -4.09 7.99
CA LYS A 58 -3.96 -2.62 7.87
C LYS A 58 -2.73 -2.06 7.15
N ASN A 59 -1.58 -2.74 7.26
CA ASN A 59 -0.33 -2.30 6.65
C ASN A 59 -0.22 -2.66 5.16
N PHE A 60 -1.04 -3.61 4.69
CA PHE A 60 -1.06 -4.03 3.28
C PHE A 60 -1.82 -3.08 2.37
N PHE A 61 -2.72 -2.26 2.90
CA PHE A 61 -3.42 -1.30 2.07
C PHE A 61 -2.56 -0.05 1.88
N PRO A 62 -2.28 0.33 0.62
CA PRO A 62 -1.66 1.61 0.36
C PRO A 62 -2.56 2.71 0.92
N GLY A 63 -1.97 3.60 1.70
CA GLY A 63 -2.71 4.71 2.28
C GLY A 63 -3.29 5.62 1.20
N GLU A 64 -4.43 6.22 1.51
CA GLU A 64 -5.01 7.27 0.68
C GLU A 64 -4.01 8.43 0.59
N VAL A 65 -3.83 8.93 -0.62
CA VAL A 65 -3.07 10.14 -0.91
C VAL A 65 -4.06 11.27 -1.16
N ALA A 66 -3.87 12.41 -0.51
CA ALA A 66 -4.65 13.60 -0.78
C ALA A 66 -3.74 14.83 -0.85
N VAL A 67 -4.17 15.83 -1.60
CA VAL A 67 -3.42 17.06 -1.85
C VAL A 67 -4.31 18.26 -1.60
N SER A 68 -3.81 19.25 -0.89
CA SER A 68 -4.38 20.58 -0.73
C SER A 68 -3.33 21.64 -1.10
N GLU A 69 -3.71 22.91 -1.10
CA GLU A 69 -2.79 24.02 -1.35
C GLU A 69 -1.69 24.12 -0.28
N GLU A 70 -1.96 23.67 0.94
CA GLU A 70 -1.04 23.83 2.08
C GLU A 70 -0.22 22.58 2.38
N ALA A 71 -0.75 21.37 2.07
CA ALA A 71 -0.14 20.13 2.51
C ALA A 71 -0.47 18.93 1.61
N PHE A 72 0.46 17.99 1.60
CA PHE A 72 0.28 16.64 1.11
C PHE A 72 -0.13 15.72 2.27
N TYR A 73 -1.08 14.82 2.03
CA TYR A 73 -1.58 13.88 3.03
C TYR A 73 -1.33 12.44 2.59
N TYR A 74 -0.80 11.64 3.51
CA TYR A 74 -0.60 10.21 3.31
C TYR A 74 -0.92 9.43 4.59
N LYS A 75 -1.82 8.46 4.50
CA LYS A 75 -2.29 7.68 5.67
C LYS A 75 -2.75 8.59 6.81
N SER A 76 -3.56 9.59 6.52
CA SER A 76 -4.08 10.58 7.48
C SER A 76 -3.02 11.49 8.12
N LYS A 77 -1.74 11.38 7.78
CA LYS A 77 -0.70 12.29 8.22
C LYS A 77 -0.52 13.42 7.22
N ALA A 78 -0.51 14.67 7.72
CA ALA A 78 -0.24 15.86 6.93
C ALA A 78 1.27 16.12 6.83
N TYR A 79 1.70 16.52 5.63
CA TYR A 79 3.06 16.95 5.30
C TYR A 79 2.99 18.34 4.68
N PRO A 80 3.04 19.42 5.48
CA PRO A 80 2.94 20.79 4.97
C PRO A 80 4.14 21.14 4.09
N TYR A 81 3.88 21.83 2.97
CA TYR A 81 4.92 22.20 2.00
C TYR A 81 5.97 23.15 2.55
N SER A 82 5.64 23.88 3.63
CA SER A 82 6.60 24.72 4.35
C SER A 82 7.77 23.91 4.95
N LYS A 83 7.51 22.64 5.35
CA LYS A 83 8.49 21.75 5.99
C LYS A 83 8.94 20.58 5.11
N TYR A 84 8.17 20.26 4.08
CA TYR A 84 8.42 19.07 3.25
C TYR A 84 8.41 19.40 1.77
N ILE A 85 9.30 18.77 1.04
CA ILE A 85 9.27 18.70 -0.43
C ILE A 85 8.68 17.36 -0.81
N ILE A 86 7.71 17.37 -1.71
CA ILE A 86 7.08 16.14 -2.21
C ILE A 86 7.45 15.98 -3.67
N GLU A 87 8.19 14.95 -3.97
CA GLU A 87 8.55 14.58 -5.33
C GLU A 87 7.68 13.43 -5.81
N CYS A 88 7.04 13.59 -6.95
CA CYS A 88 6.26 12.55 -7.59
C CYS A 88 6.87 12.21 -8.95
N ASP A 89 7.29 10.97 -9.10
CA ASP A 89 7.78 10.46 -10.38
C ASP A 89 6.64 9.72 -11.11
N ALA A 90 6.11 10.38 -12.13
CA ALA A 90 5.06 9.81 -12.97
C ALA A 90 5.58 8.71 -13.93
N LYS A 91 6.89 8.42 -13.90
CA LYS A 91 7.49 7.35 -14.68
C LYS A 91 7.42 6.02 -13.93
N LEU A 92 6.92 5.00 -14.60
CA LEU A 92 6.82 3.66 -14.05
C LEU A 92 8.22 3.04 -13.88
N ILE A 93 8.60 2.77 -12.64
CA ILE A 93 9.87 2.13 -12.31
C ILE A 93 9.69 0.61 -12.42
N ARG A 94 10.49 -0.01 -13.29
CA ARG A 94 10.56 -1.47 -13.45
C ARG A 94 11.88 -1.94 -12.87
N PHE A 95 11.81 -2.66 -11.76
CA PHE A 95 13.00 -3.31 -11.21
C PHE A 95 13.19 -4.66 -11.91
N ARG A 96 14.34 -4.90 -12.53
CA ARG A 96 14.74 -6.22 -13.01
C ARG A 96 15.50 -6.92 -11.89
N SER A 97 14.85 -7.83 -11.17
CA SER A 97 15.53 -8.79 -10.33
C SER A 97 15.58 -10.12 -11.08
N PRO A 98 16.72 -10.83 -11.10
CA PRO A 98 16.83 -12.14 -11.74
C PRO A 98 15.90 -13.19 -11.09
N THR A 99 15.61 -13.03 -9.80
CA THR A 99 14.93 -14.04 -8.97
C THR A 99 13.51 -13.67 -8.53
N ALA A 100 13.12 -12.39 -8.61
CA ALA A 100 11.81 -11.95 -8.19
C ALA A 100 11.10 -11.17 -9.30
N ARG A 101 9.87 -11.57 -9.64
CA ARG A 101 8.96 -10.77 -10.46
C ARG A 101 8.55 -9.54 -9.64
N THR A 102 9.39 -8.52 -9.62
CA THR A 102 9.07 -7.26 -8.95
C THR A 102 7.94 -6.56 -9.69
N MET A 103 6.90 -6.19 -8.96
CA MET A 103 5.80 -5.40 -9.52
C MET A 103 6.32 -3.99 -9.84
N PRO A 104 6.03 -3.47 -11.03
CA PRO A 104 6.36 -2.09 -11.34
C PRO A 104 5.62 -1.14 -10.39
N TYR A 105 6.24 -0.03 -10.03
CA TYR A 105 5.68 0.95 -9.12
C TYR A 105 5.99 2.39 -9.55
N TYR A 106 5.16 3.31 -9.10
CA TYR A 106 5.44 4.74 -9.14
C TYR A 106 6.04 5.19 -7.81
N ARG A 107 6.89 6.19 -7.85
CA ARG A 107 7.61 6.69 -6.69
C ARG A 107 7.06 8.04 -6.26
N ILE A 108 6.73 8.16 -4.97
CA ILE A 108 6.51 9.44 -4.30
C ILE A 108 7.53 9.52 -3.17
N VAL A 109 8.28 10.61 -3.10
CA VAL A 109 9.30 10.84 -2.06
C VAL A 109 8.87 12.06 -1.25
N ILE A 110 8.85 11.91 0.05
CA ILE A 110 8.62 13.00 1.01
C ILE A 110 9.96 13.33 1.63
N ILE A 111 10.46 14.53 1.40
CA ILE A 111 11.77 14.99 1.86
C ILE A 111 11.53 16.07 2.93
N ASN A 112 12.06 15.88 4.12
CA ASN A 112 12.07 16.94 5.14
C ASN A 112 13.11 18.00 4.77
N ARG A 113 12.72 19.29 4.73
CA ARG A 113 13.61 20.40 4.35
C ARG A 113 14.77 20.60 5.31
N ASP A 114 14.52 20.40 6.61
CA ASP A 114 15.49 20.66 7.67
C ASP A 114 16.48 19.51 7.83
N THR A 115 15.95 18.28 7.96
CA THR A 115 16.77 17.10 8.25
C THR A 115 17.26 16.35 7.02
N ARG A 116 16.74 16.68 5.83
CA ARG A 116 16.96 15.94 4.58
C ARG A 116 16.54 14.47 4.64
N ALA A 117 15.79 14.10 5.67
CA ALA A 117 15.27 12.74 5.80
C ALA A 117 14.24 12.46 4.71
N GLU A 118 14.42 11.35 4.01
CA GLU A 118 13.56 10.92 2.92
C GLU A 118 12.62 9.78 3.35
N LYS A 119 11.37 9.88 2.94
CA LYS A 119 10.39 8.81 3.08
C LYS A 119 9.88 8.40 1.71
N LEU A 120 10.20 7.19 1.30
CA LEU A 120 9.75 6.62 0.03
C LEU A 120 8.38 5.96 0.16
N ILE A 121 7.44 6.38 -0.69
CA ILE A 121 6.14 5.74 -0.87
C ILE A 121 6.15 5.06 -2.24
N LYS A 122 5.99 3.73 -2.25
CA LYS A 122 5.86 2.93 -3.47
C LYS A 122 4.39 2.72 -3.77
N VAL A 123 3.93 3.24 -4.91
CA VAL A 123 2.57 3.02 -5.41
C VAL A 123 2.65 1.92 -6.45
N HIS A 124 2.37 0.69 -6.04
CA HIS A 124 2.47 -0.48 -6.92
C HIS A 124 1.38 -0.49 -7.97
N ASN A 125 1.76 -0.81 -9.20
CA ASN A 125 0.82 -1.01 -10.27
C ASN A 125 0.39 -2.49 -10.31
N ALA A 126 -0.68 -2.82 -9.61
CA ALA A 126 -1.28 -4.16 -9.61
C ALA A 126 -2.07 -4.48 -10.88
N ALA A 127 -2.10 -3.58 -11.83
CA ALA A 127 -3.00 -3.57 -12.99
C ALA A 127 -2.68 -4.58 -14.09
N ARG A 128 -1.90 -5.63 -13.82
CA ARG A 128 -1.79 -6.75 -14.78
C ARG A 128 -3.13 -7.43 -15.09
N ARG A 129 -4.16 -7.22 -14.25
CA ARG A 129 -5.47 -7.89 -14.39
C ARG A 129 -6.52 -7.08 -15.15
N TYR A 130 -6.34 -5.77 -15.33
CA TYR A 130 -7.36 -4.93 -15.98
C TYR A 130 -6.75 -4.15 -17.17
N LYS A 131 -7.20 -4.51 -18.38
CA LYS A 131 -6.87 -3.78 -19.60
C LYS A 131 -7.31 -2.31 -19.43
N GLY A 132 -6.36 -1.37 -19.41
CA GLY A 132 -6.65 0.06 -19.22
C GLY A 132 -6.30 0.65 -17.84
N ALA A 133 -6.24 -0.14 -16.77
CA ALA A 133 -5.90 0.36 -15.43
C ALA A 133 -4.49 0.99 -15.35
N ASN A 134 -3.54 0.51 -16.15
CA ASN A 134 -2.21 1.12 -16.27
C ASN A 134 -2.26 2.55 -16.79
N LYS A 135 -3.11 2.80 -17.79
CA LYS A 135 -3.24 4.12 -18.41
C LYS A 135 -3.92 5.10 -17.43
N GLN A 136 -4.97 4.65 -16.75
CA GLN A 136 -5.64 5.47 -15.76
C GLN A 136 -4.72 5.84 -14.60
N MET A 137 -3.97 4.88 -14.07
CA MET A 137 -3.02 5.13 -12.98
C MET A 137 -1.89 6.07 -13.40
N GLN A 138 -1.42 5.97 -14.64
CA GLN A 138 -0.44 6.90 -15.19
C GLN A 138 -1.00 8.31 -15.23
N VAL A 139 -2.23 8.50 -15.73
CA VAL A 139 -2.90 9.81 -15.78
C VAL A 139 -3.05 10.38 -14.37
N GLU A 140 -3.49 9.59 -13.39
CA GLU A 140 -3.62 10.04 -12.00
C GLU A 140 -2.25 10.45 -11.39
N MET A 141 -1.17 9.74 -11.74
CA MET A 141 0.18 10.08 -11.27
C MET A 141 0.73 11.34 -11.94
N GLU A 142 0.47 11.54 -13.23
CA GLU A 142 0.83 12.76 -13.97
C GLU A 142 0.08 13.96 -13.39
N GLU A 143 -1.21 13.82 -13.15
CA GLU A 143 -2.04 14.85 -12.54
C GLU A 143 -1.58 15.20 -11.11
N LEU A 144 -1.26 14.19 -10.29
CA LEU A 144 -0.70 14.40 -8.96
C LEU A 144 0.61 15.18 -9.03
N ARG A 145 1.52 14.79 -9.93
CA ARG A 145 2.80 15.49 -10.15
C ARG A 145 2.59 16.95 -10.50
N ASP A 146 1.66 17.23 -11.41
CA ASP A 146 1.44 18.59 -11.91
C ASP A 146 0.80 19.48 -10.84
N GLN A 147 -0.13 18.94 -10.03
CA GLN A 147 -0.65 19.64 -8.85
C GLN A 147 0.41 19.91 -7.79
N LEU A 148 1.28 18.93 -7.50
CA LEU A 148 2.37 19.13 -6.55
C LEU A 148 3.33 20.23 -7.00
N LYS A 149 3.63 20.32 -8.29
CA LYS A 149 4.44 21.42 -8.83
C LYS A 149 3.76 22.77 -8.65
N GLN A 150 2.46 22.85 -8.87
CA GLN A 150 1.69 24.09 -8.70
C GLN A 150 1.68 24.57 -7.24
N TYR A 151 1.56 23.66 -6.27
CA TYR A 151 1.45 24.02 -4.86
C TYR A 151 2.80 24.20 -4.15
N GLN A 152 3.88 23.76 -4.76
CA GLN A 152 5.23 23.90 -4.20
C GLN A 152 6.07 25.01 -4.88
N SER A 153 5.51 25.63 -5.95
CA SER A 153 6.10 26.83 -6.58
C SER A 153 5.88 28.06 -5.70
#